data_bd612cfb8eea3173195477eea8afe492
#
_entry.id   bd612cfb8eea3173195477eea8afe492
#
_cell.length_a   1.000
_cell.length_b   1.000
_cell.length_c   1.000
_cell.angle_alpha   90.00
_cell.angle_beta   90.00
_cell.angle_gamma   90.00
#
_symmetry.space_group_name_H-M   'P 1'
#
loop_
_entity.id
_entity.type
_entity.pdbx_description
1 polymer ?
#
loop_
_entity_poly.entity_id
_entity_poly.type
_entity_poly.pdbx_seq_one_letter_code
_entity_poly.pdbx_strand_id
1 'polypeptide(L)'
;MEESKITKWLLEAIPYPVVFADLSHAIRYMNRRAKYEYEEVRGRRNLLGSSLLDCHNEQSCEKIREIVGRFERNGGEEFLMVTNHNQRVYMTPVRDEDGSLVGYFERYELNQQK
;
A
#
# COMPACT_ATOMS: atom_id res chain seq x y z
N MET A 1 -24.01 3.58 14.29
CA MET A 1 -22.80 2.86 13.85
C MET A 1 -21.55 3.62 14.22
N GLU A 2 -20.57 2.92 14.70
CA GLU A 2 -19.29 3.56 15.02
C GLU A 2 -18.52 3.85 13.74
N GLU A 3 -17.97 5.04 13.67
CA GLU A 3 -17.19 5.51 12.52
C GLU A 3 -16.01 4.60 12.19
N SER A 4 -15.30 4.09 13.21
CA SER A 4 -14.15 3.20 13.01
C SER A 4 -14.55 1.88 12.35
N LYS A 5 -15.73 1.37 12.66
CA LYS A 5 -16.24 0.15 12.01
C LYS A 5 -16.60 0.41 10.55
N ILE A 6 -17.22 1.52 10.28
CA ILE A 6 -17.59 1.89 8.91
C ILE A 6 -16.31 2.03 8.07
N THR A 7 -15.30 2.69 8.58
CA THR A 7 -14.02 2.85 7.89
C THR A 7 -13.40 1.51 7.55
N LYS A 8 -13.39 0.59 8.52
CA LYS A 8 -12.86 -0.75 8.30
C LYS A 8 -13.66 -1.50 7.23
N TRP A 9 -14.99 -1.43 7.32
CA TRP A 9 -15.84 -2.11 6.34
C TRP A 9 -15.62 -1.58 4.93
N LEU A 10 -15.44 -0.27 4.80
CA LEU A 10 -15.15 0.34 3.50
C LEU A 10 -13.84 -0.17 2.91
N LEU A 11 -12.80 -0.21 3.72
CA LEU A 11 -11.49 -0.71 3.28
C LEU A 11 -11.56 -2.19 2.88
N GLU A 12 -12.29 -2.99 3.68
CA GLU A 12 -12.44 -4.41 3.39
C GLU A 12 -13.26 -4.66 2.12
N ALA A 13 -14.16 -3.74 1.76
CA ALA A 13 -15.00 -3.87 0.58
C ALA A 13 -14.30 -3.48 -0.72
N ILE A 14 -13.16 -2.80 -0.64
CA ILE A 14 -12.41 -2.40 -1.83
C ILE A 14 -11.93 -3.66 -2.56
N PRO A 15 -12.28 -3.83 -3.86
CA PRO A 15 -11.97 -5.07 -4.59
C PRO A 15 -10.54 -5.18 -5.09
N TYR A 16 -9.67 -4.30 -4.65
CA TYR A 16 -8.25 -4.29 -4.98
C TYR A 16 -7.42 -4.33 -3.72
N PRO A 17 -6.19 -4.88 -3.77
CA PRO A 17 -5.32 -4.86 -2.60
C PRO A 17 -5.03 -3.45 -2.11
N VAL A 18 -5.11 -3.24 -0.80
CA VAL A 18 -4.70 -2.01 -0.13
C VAL A 18 -3.79 -2.42 1.03
N VAL A 19 -2.56 -1.92 1.01
CA VAL A 19 -1.55 -2.23 2.03
C VAL A 19 -1.02 -0.92 2.59
N PHE A 20 -1.21 -0.71 3.88
CA PHE A 20 -0.71 0.49 4.56
C PHE A 20 0.57 0.17 5.33
N ALA A 21 1.60 1.00 5.17
CA ALA A 21 2.85 0.92 5.92
C ALA A 21 3.11 2.25 6.65
N ASP A 22 3.71 2.16 7.83
CA ASP A 22 4.11 3.34 8.58
C ASP A 22 5.45 3.88 8.06
N LEU A 23 5.98 4.93 8.69
CA LEU A 23 7.22 5.58 8.23
C LEU A 23 8.47 4.71 8.38
N SER A 24 8.39 3.64 9.15
CA SER A 24 9.47 2.65 9.25
C SER A 24 9.30 1.54 8.22
N HIS A 25 8.31 1.67 7.34
CA HIS A 25 7.96 0.69 6.31
C HIS A 25 7.34 -0.59 6.87
N ALA A 26 6.93 -0.59 8.14
CA ALA A 26 6.24 -1.75 8.71
C ALA A 26 4.80 -1.79 8.22
N ILE A 27 4.37 -2.96 7.75
CA ILE A 27 3.00 -3.15 7.28
C ILE A 27 2.08 -3.15 8.49
N ARG A 28 1.13 -2.21 8.52
CA ARG A 28 0.21 -2.05 9.65
C ARG A 28 -1.22 -2.43 9.31
N TYR A 29 -1.58 -2.45 8.04
CA TYR A 29 -2.93 -2.84 7.64
C TYR A 29 -2.91 -3.43 6.24
N MET A 30 -3.70 -4.47 6.06
CA MET A 30 -3.96 -5.09 4.77
C MET A 30 -5.45 -5.36 4.70
N ASN A 31 -6.10 -4.91 3.63
CA ASN A 31 -7.50 -5.23 3.48
C ASN A 31 -7.67 -6.70 3.06
N ARG A 32 -8.92 -7.17 3.02
CA ARG A 32 -9.22 -8.57 2.69
C ARG A 32 -8.59 -9.00 1.37
N ARG A 33 -8.70 -8.15 0.36
CA ARG A 33 -8.16 -8.46 -0.98
C ARG A 33 -6.64 -8.54 -0.97
N ALA A 34 -5.97 -7.67 -0.19
CA ALA A 34 -4.52 -7.72 -0.06
C ALA A 34 -4.06 -9.02 0.61
N LYS A 35 -4.76 -9.43 1.66
CA LYS A 35 -4.45 -10.69 2.35
C LYS A 35 -4.57 -11.88 1.40
N TYR A 36 -5.65 -11.91 0.61
CA TYR A 36 -5.84 -12.97 -0.38
C TYR A 36 -4.71 -13.00 -1.39
N GLU A 37 -4.36 -11.84 -1.94
CA GLU A 37 -3.32 -11.72 -2.96
C GLU A 37 -1.96 -12.20 -2.46
N TYR A 38 -1.59 -11.81 -1.24
CA TYR A 38 -0.29 -12.20 -0.69
C TYR A 38 -0.27 -13.62 -0.17
N GLU A 39 -1.31 -14.05 0.55
CA GLU A 39 -1.33 -15.36 1.18
C GLU A 39 -1.68 -16.48 0.21
N GLU A 40 -2.74 -16.30 -0.58
CA GLU A 40 -3.24 -17.36 -1.45
C GLU A 40 -2.56 -17.39 -2.83
N VAL A 41 -2.29 -16.22 -3.39
CA VAL A 41 -1.69 -16.15 -4.73
C VAL A 41 -0.17 -16.24 -4.67
N ARG A 42 0.46 -15.53 -3.73
CA ARG A 42 1.93 -15.46 -3.62
C ARG A 42 2.53 -16.36 -2.56
N GLY A 43 1.69 -16.98 -1.72
CA GLY A 43 2.15 -17.88 -0.67
C GLY A 43 2.89 -17.21 0.48
N ARG A 44 2.73 -15.91 0.67
CA ARG A 44 3.37 -15.17 1.75
C ARG A 44 2.40 -14.96 2.89
N ARG A 45 2.83 -15.31 4.11
CA ARG A 45 1.99 -15.24 5.30
C ARG A 45 2.64 -14.40 6.38
N ASN A 46 1.83 -13.95 7.34
CA ASN A 46 2.30 -13.22 8.52
C ASN A 46 3.02 -11.91 8.16
N LEU A 47 2.50 -11.21 7.18
CA LEU A 47 3.14 -9.96 6.71
C LEU A 47 2.87 -8.76 7.61
N LEU A 48 1.77 -8.78 8.39
CA LEU A 48 1.49 -7.67 9.31
C LEU A 48 2.63 -7.54 10.31
N GLY A 49 3.16 -6.33 10.43
CA GLY A 49 4.30 -6.03 11.30
C GLY A 49 5.65 -6.21 10.63
N SER A 50 5.72 -6.90 9.48
CA SER A 50 6.96 -7.05 8.74
C SER A 50 7.20 -5.82 7.86
N SER A 51 8.44 -5.69 7.36
CA SER A 51 8.76 -4.56 6.49
C SER A 51 8.21 -4.77 5.09
N LEU A 52 7.55 -3.76 4.55
CA LEU A 52 7.10 -3.76 3.16
C LEU A 52 8.28 -3.96 2.21
N LEU A 53 9.46 -3.48 2.59
CA LEU A 53 10.66 -3.58 1.77
C LEU A 53 11.13 -5.02 1.60
N ASP A 54 10.79 -5.91 2.54
CA ASP A 54 11.16 -7.31 2.45
C ASP A 54 10.45 -8.05 1.32
N CYS A 55 9.37 -7.47 0.80
CA CYS A 55 8.59 -8.06 -0.29
C CYS A 55 9.08 -7.62 -1.67
N HIS A 56 10.15 -6.82 -1.73
CA HIS A 56 10.60 -6.19 -2.96
C HIS A 56 12.09 -6.40 -3.17
N ASN A 57 12.52 -6.36 -4.43
CA ASN A 57 13.94 -6.41 -4.74
C ASN A 57 14.58 -5.06 -4.42
N GLU A 58 15.92 -5.00 -4.48
CA GLU A 58 16.71 -3.81 -4.16
C GLU A 58 16.28 -2.58 -4.95
N GLN A 59 16.05 -2.77 -6.24
CA GLN A 59 15.67 -1.69 -7.15
C GLN A 59 14.32 -1.10 -6.79
N SER A 60 13.35 -1.98 -6.48
CA SER A 60 12.03 -1.54 -6.04
C SER A 60 12.08 -0.86 -4.68
N CYS A 61 12.94 -1.35 -3.77
CA CYS A 61 13.13 -0.72 -2.46
C CYS A 61 13.66 0.70 -2.59
N GLU A 62 14.62 0.92 -3.48
CA GLU A 62 15.15 2.26 -3.72
C GLU A 62 14.07 3.19 -4.24
N LYS A 63 13.26 2.72 -5.18
CA LYS A 63 12.16 3.50 -5.73
C LYS A 63 11.14 3.87 -4.66
N ILE A 64 10.80 2.93 -3.80
CA ILE A 64 9.88 3.18 -2.69
C ILE A 64 10.43 4.27 -1.76
N ARG A 65 11.71 4.17 -1.39
CA ARG A 65 12.35 5.15 -0.51
C ARG A 65 12.37 6.54 -1.15
N GLU A 66 12.62 6.62 -2.44
CA GLU A 66 12.61 7.89 -3.18
C GLU A 66 11.21 8.52 -3.17
N ILE A 67 10.17 7.70 -3.40
CA ILE A 67 8.80 8.17 -3.39
C ILE A 67 8.42 8.67 -1.99
N VAL A 68 8.75 7.92 -0.95
CA VAL A 68 8.49 8.35 0.43
C VAL A 68 9.23 9.65 0.75
N GLY A 69 10.46 9.79 0.25
CA GLY A 69 11.21 11.04 0.39
C GLY A 69 10.46 12.23 -0.21
N ARG A 70 9.79 12.02 -1.35
CA ARG A 70 8.98 13.08 -1.96
C ARG A 70 7.71 13.36 -1.15
N PHE A 71 7.12 12.31 -0.54
CA PHE A 71 5.98 12.50 0.37
C PHE A 71 6.36 13.37 1.56
N GLU A 72 7.57 13.18 2.10
CA GLU A 72 8.08 14.00 3.20
C GLU A 72 8.25 15.47 2.79
N ARG A 73 8.37 15.74 1.50
CA ARG A 73 8.45 17.08 0.94
C ARG A 73 7.13 17.52 0.30
N ASN A 74 6.01 17.03 0.85
CA ASN A 74 4.65 17.38 0.45
C ASN A 74 4.23 16.87 -0.93
N GLY A 75 4.88 15.80 -1.40
CA GLY A 75 4.48 15.14 -2.65
C GLY A 75 3.15 14.40 -2.52
N GLY A 76 2.48 14.19 -3.66
CA GLY A 76 1.23 13.45 -3.74
C GLY A 76 1.42 12.05 -4.29
N GLU A 77 0.30 11.39 -4.61
CA GLU A 77 0.29 10.02 -5.13
C GLU A 77 1.20 9.86 -6.34
N GLU A 78 1.92 8.73 -6.39
CA GLU A 78 2.81 8.42 -7.51
C GLU A 78 2.58 6.98 -8.00
N PHE A 79 2.74 6.81 -9.29
CA PHE A 79 2.73 5.50 -9.93
C PHE A 79 4.03 4.75 -9.62
N LEU A 80 3.91 3.51 -9.18
CA LEU A 80 5.07 2.69 -8.85
C LEU A 80 5.46 1.73 -9.97
N MET A 81 4.52 0.87 -10.39
CA MET A 81 4.83 -0.19 -11.37
C MET A 81 3.56 -0.86 -11.87
N VAL A 82 3.73 -1.70 -12.89
CA VAL A 82 2.71 -2.66 -13.33
C VAL A 82 3.17 -4.05 -12.89
N THR A 83 2.28 -4.79 -12.23
CA THR A 83 2.61 -6.13 -11.72
C THR A 83 2.52 -7.18 -12.82
N ASN A 84 2.99 -8.40 -12.49
CA ASN A 84 2.87 -9.56 -13.37
C ASN A 84 1.41 -9.95 -13.66
N HIS A 85 0.49 -9.47 -12.82
CA HIS A 85 -0.95 -9.71 -12.99
C HIS A 85 -1.66 -8.56 -13.69
N ASN A 86 -0.88 -7.71 -14.38
CA ASN A 86 -1.40 -6.57 -15.13
C ASN A 86 -2.20 -5.60 -14.29
N GLN A 87 -1.68 -5.29 -13.12
CA GLN A 87 -2.27 -4.32 -12.21
C GLN A 87 -1.31 -3.13 -12.06
N ARG A 88 -1.87 -1.92 -12.10
CA ARG A 88 -1.10 -0.71 -11.83
C ARG A 88 -1.05 -0.50 -10.32
N VAL A 89 0.13 -0.25 -9.79
CA VAL A 89 0.32 0.00 -8.37
C VAL A 89 0.69 1.46 -8.16
N TYR A 90 -0.04 2.11 -7.27
CA TYR A 90 0.22 3.50 -6.89
C TYR A 90 0.57 3.55 -5.42
N MET A 91 1.46 4.46 -5.07
CA MET A 91 1.77 4.79 -3.68
C MET A 91 1.14 6.13 -3.34
N THR A 92 0.42 6.18 -2.24
CA THR A 92 -0.32 7.37 -1.81
C THR A 92 0.10 7.74 -0.39
N PRO A 93 0.46 9.02 -0.15
CA PRO A 93 0.81 9.44 1.22
C PRO A 93 -0.43 9.48 2.09
N VAL A 94 -0.27 9.10 3.35
CA VAL A 94 -1.31 9.21 4.36
C VAL A 94 -0.88 10.25 5.38
N ARG A 95 -1.72 11.27 5.58
CA ARG A 95 -1.42 12.38 6.47
C ARG A 95 -2.50 12.50 7.54
N ASP A 96 -2.10 12.96 8.70
CA ASP A 96 -3.07 13.24 9.77
C ASP A 96 -3.76 14.58 9.52
N GLU A 97 -4.61 15.00 10.47
CA GLU A 97 -5.39 16.23 10.35
C GLU A 97 -4.54 17.49 10.33
N ASP A 98 -3.29 17.41 10.77
CA ASP A 98 -2.35 18.53 10.74
C ASP A 98 -1.51 18.55 9.46
N GLY A 99 -1.73 17.57 8.58
CA GLY A 99 -0.96 17.45 7.35
C GLY A 99 0.36 16.72 7.50
N SER A 100 0.66 16.19 8.70
CA SER A 100 1.89 15.45 8.95
C SER A 100 1.81 14.08 8.34
N LEU A 101 2.89 13.65 7.68
CA LEU A 101 2.97 12.32 7.07
C LEU A 101 3.02 11.27 8.18
N VAL A 102 2.10 10.30 8.13
CA VAL A 102 2.07 9.20 9.10
C VAL A 102 2.40 7.85 8.47
N GLY A 103 2.38 7.79 7.15
CA GLY A 103 2.69 6.57 6.43
C GLY A 103 2.26 6.70 4.99
N TYR A 104 2.13 5.57 4.33
CA TYR A 104 1.69 5.52 2.94
C TYR A 104 0.95 4.22 2.71
N PHE A 105 0.18 4.16 1.61
CA PHE A 105 -0.42 2.89 1.23
C PHE A 105 -0.19 2.62 -0.25
N GLU A 106 -0.16 1.35 -0.58
CA GLU A 106 -0.14 0.90 -1.97
C GLU A 106 -1.58 0.53 -2.32
N ARG A 107 -2.05 1.03 -3.46
CA ARG A 107 -3.32 0.60 -4.02
C ARG A 107 -3.11 0.09 -5.42
N TYR A 108 -3.95 -0.84 -5.80
CA TYR A 108 -3.86 -1.52 -7.09
C TYR A 108 -5.09 -1.21 -7.91
N GLU A 109 -4.93 -1.12 -9.21
CA GLU A 109 -6.06 -1.01 -10.13
C GLU A 109 -5.75 -1.77 -11.41
N LEU A 110 -6.78 -2.15 -12.14
CA LEU A 110 -6.61 -2.88 -13.39
C LEU A 110 -5.88 -1.99 -14.40
N ASN A 111 -4.84 -2.53 -15.01
CA ASN A 111 -4.12 -1.83 -16.06
C ASN A 111 -4.85 -2.02 -17.38
N GLN A 112 -5.67 -1.05 -17.76
CA GLN A 112 -6.42 -1.11 -19.00
C GLN A 112 -5.59 -0.53 -20.13
N GLN A 113 -5.23 -1.37 -21.06
CA GLN A 113 -4.56 -0.94 -22.28
C GLN A 113 -5.54 -1.02 -23.42
N LYS A 114 -5.60 0.05 -24.18
CA LYS A 114 -6.43 0.09 -25.39
C LYS A 114 -5.60 -0.27 -26.59
#